data_37c820467bc78b713b3840958ccd5496
#
_entry.id   37c820467bc78b713b3840958ccd5496
#
_cell.length_a   1.000
_cell.length_b   1.000
_cell.length_c   1.000
_cell.angle_alpha   90.00
_cell.angle_beta   90.00
_cell.angle_gamma   90.00
#
_symmetry.space_group_name_H-M   'P 1'
#
loop_
_entity.id
_entity.type
_entity.pdbx_description
1 polymer ?
#
loop_
_entity_poly.entity_id
_entity_poly.type
_entity_poly.pdbx_seq_one_letter_code
_entity_poly.pdbx_strand_id
1 'polypeptide(L)'
;VCERKGVAGGVRGVYDAAHAGPVMGEPTALHGEQFSALTGAEVNVIHTPAGDLYSKAMVPFQAGQAPYDIVFGFSNFIRDWKQYLQPVPAKYVNMAQMQDVTQSHIDVNSWDGEMIQFPIDGDRHYLKYRKDVIDNPEYQAKYKAETGNELRIPQTWKEYAEMAAFFNGWDWDNDGELEYGSAEVMKEDDLMFAAFFSRSVAYSKNPRVKGGFFFDLETMEPLI
;
A
#
# COMPACT_ATOMS: atom_id res chain seq x y z
N VAL A 1 -25.83 -12.44 -5.88
CA VAL A 1 -25.07 -13.70 -5.89
C VAL A 1 -25.23 -14.30 -7.28
N CYS A 2 -24.19 -14.21 -8.09
CA CYS A 2 -24.17 -14.81 -9.41
C CYS A 2 -23.79 -16.29 -9.22
N GLU A 3 -24.78 -17.19 -9.21
CA GLU A 3 -24.49 -18.63 -9.28
C GLU A 3 -23.95 -18.95 -10.66
N ARG A 4 -22.67 -19.26 -10.76
CA ARG A 4 -22.10 -19.84 -11.99
C ARG A 4 -22.49 -21.30 -12.11
N LYS A 5 -23.24 -21.62 -13.12
CA LYS A 5 -23.33 -22.99 -13.65
C LYS A 5 -21.91 -23.35 -14.14
N GLY A 6 -21.38 -24.44 -13.59
CA GLY A 6 -20.01 -24.87 -13.79
C GLY A 6 -19.54 -24.81 -15.25
N VAL A 7 -18.55 -23.99 -15.48
CA VAL A 7 -17.73 -24.05 -16.67
C VAL A 7 -16.46 -24.78 -16.25
N ALA A 8 -16.22 -25.93 -16.85
CA ALA A 8 -14.99 -26.64 -16.66
C ALA A 8 -13.84 -25.75 -17.13
N GLY A 9 -12.89 -25.46 -16.25
CA GLY A 9 -11.55 -25.36 -16.64
C GLY A 9 -10.85 -24.03 -16.74
N GLY A 10 -11.26 -22.94 -16.12
CA GLY A 10 -10.37 -21.76 -16.13
C GLY A 10 -10.57 -20.82 -14.95
N VAL A 11 -9.48 -20.35 -14.35
CA VAL A 11 -9.48 -19.24 -13.42
C VAL A 11 -9.18 -17.96 -14.22
N ARG A 12 -10.10 -17.01 -14.21
CA ARG A 12 -9.90 -15.70 -14.83
C ARG A 12 -9.68 -14.67 -13.73
N GLY A 13 -8.53 -14.02 -13.76
CA GLY A 13 -8.18 -13.06 -12.74
C GLY A 13 -7.86 -11.69 -13.29
N VAL A 14 -8.18 -10.64 -12.56
CA VAL A 14 -7.64 -9.30 -12.75
C VAL A 14 -6.54 -9.12 -11.73
N TYR A 15 -5.39 -8.82 -12.24
CA TYR A 15 -4.23 -8.58 -11.42
C TYR A 15 -3.57 -7.30 -11.85
N ASP A 16 -3.15 -6.66 -10.94
CA ASP A 16 -2.10 -5.72 -10.80
C ASP A 16 -2.50 -4.39 -10.27
N ALA A 17 -2.24 -4.32 -9.01
CA ALA A 17 -2.12 -3.08 -8.32
C ALA A 17 -0.75 -2.50 -8.56
N ALA A 18 -0.67 -1.31 -8.92
CA ALA A 18 0.45 -0.41 -8.78
C ALA A 18 1.58 -0.51 -9.81
N HIS A 19 1.89 -1.64 -10.35
CA HIS A 19 2.85 -1.75 -11.45
C HIS A 19 2.54 -3.01 -12.25
N ALA A 20 2.07 -2.85 -13.48
CA ALA A 20 2.27 -3.84 -14.51
C ALA A 20 3.80 -4.05 -14.61
N GLY A 21 4.38 -4.86 -13.74
CA GLY A 21 5.82 -4.92 -13.64
C GLY A 21 6.33 -5.94 -12.62
N PRO A 22 7.61 -5.87 -12.29
CA PRO A 22 8.31 -6.95 -11.59
C PRO A 22 7.87 -7.15 -10.14
N VAL A 23 7.15 -6.20 -9.53
CA VAL A 23 6.82 -6.28 -8.10
C VAL A 23 5.61 -7.17 -7.83
N MET A 24 4.51 -7.00 -8.58
CA MET A 24 3.27 -7.75 -8.36
C MET A 24 2.86 -8.58 -9.58
N GLY A 25 2.91 -8.01 -10.78
CA GLY A 25 2.42 -8.64 -11.98
C GLY A 25 3.21 -9.89 -12.39
N GLU A 26 4.53 -9.82 -12.43
CA GLU A 26 5.37 -10.95 -12.78
C GLU A 26 5.28 -12.12 -11.78
N PRO A 27 5.37 -11.90 -10.45
CA PRO A 27 5.15 -12.97 -9.49
C PRO A 27 3.78 -13.61 -9.59
N THR A 28 2.72 -12.81 -9.83
CA THR A 28 1.37 -13.33 -10.00
C THR A 28 1.25 -14.21 -11.24
N ALA A 29 1.83 -13.79 -12.37
CA ALA A 29 1.85 -14.58 -13.60
C ALA A 29 2.60 -15.90 -13.40
N LEU A 30 3.79 -15.86 -12.78
CA LEU A 30 4.58 -17.05 -12.47
C LEU A 30 3.82 -18.03 -11.56
N HIS A 31 3.18 -17.54 -10.51
CA HIS A 31 2.36 -18.38 -9.63
C HIS A 31 1.13 -18.94 -10.36
N GLY A 32 0.55 -18.17 -11.29
CA GLY A 32 -0.53 -18.64 -12.15
C GLY A 32 -0.09 -19.81 -13.03
N GLU A 33 1.09 -19.74 -13.66
CA GLU A 33 1.68 -20.84 -14.43
C GLU A 33 1.93 -22.08 -13.58
N GLN A 34 2.50 -21.89 -12.38
CA GLN A 34 2.74 -22.98 -11.43
C GLN A 34 1.44 -23.65 -10.99
N PHE A 35 0.41 -22.87 -10.69
CA PHE A 35 -0.91 -23.37 -10.35
C PHE A 35 -1.53 -24.14 -11.51
N SER A 36 -1.43 -23.64 -12.72
CA SER A 36 -1.90 -24.31 -13.94
C SER A 36 -1.22 -25.66 -14.12
N ALA A 37 0.11 -25.72 -13.93
CA ALA A 37 0.88 -26.96 -14.04
C ALA A 37 0.48 -28.03 -12.98
N LEU A 38 0.14 -27.58 -11.76
CA LEU A 38 -0.22 -28.46 -10.66
C LEU A 38 -1.68 -28.97 -10.74
N THR A 39 -2.58 -28.18 -11.27
CA THR A 39 -4.03 -28.43 -11.17
C THR A 39 -4.69 -28.71 -12.50
N GLY A 40 -4.06 -28.38 -13.62
CA GLY A 40 -4.66 -28.40 -14.95
C GLY A 40 -5.65 -27.24 -15.19
N ALA A 41 -5.82 -26.31 -14.28
CA ALA A 41 -6.65 -25.14 -14.48
C ALA A 41 -5.89 -24.10 -15.33
N GLU A 42 -6.58 -23.45 -16.25
CA GLU A 42 -6.03 -22.33 -17.02
C GLU A 42 -6.11 -21.05 -16.16
N VAL A 43 -4.97 -20.36 -16.00
CA VAL A 43 -4.90 -19.06 -15.29
C VAL A 43 -4.54 -17.98 -16.28
N ASN A 44 -5.45 -17.03 -16.48
CA ASN A 44 -5.25 -15.85 -17.31
C ASN A 44 -5.09 -14.63 -16.42
N VAL A 45 -3.90 -14.06 -16.37
CA VAL A 45 -3.60 -12.84 -15.62
C VAL A 45 -3.82 -11.61 -16.49
N ILE A 46 -4.67 -10.69 -16.02
CA ILE A 46 -4.95 -9.43 -16.71
C ILE A 46 -4.31 -8.30 -15.92
N HIS A 47 -3.23 -7.75 -16.46
CA HIS A 47 -2.55 -6.61 -15.86
C HIS A 47 -3.37 -5.34 -16.04
N THR A 48 -3.57 -4.63 -14.95
CA THR A 48 -4.35 -3.38 -14.92
C THR A 48 -3.59 -2.34 -14.11
N PRO A 49 -3.40 -1.12 -14.64
CA PRO A 49 -2.80 -0.04 -13.86
C PRO A 49 -3.55 0.22 -12.56
N ALA A 50 -2.82 0.53 -11.48
CA ALA A 50 -3.40 0.70 -10.15
C ALA A 50 -4.58 1.68 -10.11
N GLY A 51 -4.45 2.82 -10.79
CA GLY A 51 -5.52 3.82 -10.85
C GLY A 51 -6.79 3.37 -11.56
N ASP A 52 -6.74 2.29 -12.35
CA ASP A 52 -7.89 1.75 -13.08
C ASP A 52 -8.55 0.56 -12.38
N LEU A 53 -7.88 -0.04 -11.40
CA LEU A 53 -8.33 -1.28 -10.74
C LEU A 53 -9.75 -1.15 -10.19
N TYR A 54 -9.99 -0.08 -9.44
CA TYR A 54 -11.29 0.15 -8.82
C TYR A 54 -12.41 0.18 -9.86
N SER A 55 -12.29 1.02 -10.88
CA SER A 55 -13.32 1.21 -11.89
C SER A 55 -13.51 -0.01 -12.78
N LYS A 56 -12.43 -0.69 -13.16
CA LYS A 56 -12.48 -1.90 -13.99
C LYS A 56 -13.15 -3.07 -13.29
N ALA A 57 -13.10 -3.13 -11.95
CA ALA A 57 -13.86 -4.11 -11.20
C ALA A 57 -15.29 -3.64 -10.89
N MET A 58 -15.48 -2.37 -10.48
CA MET A 58 -16.80 -1.85 -10.09
C MET A 58 -17.82 -1.80 -11.21
N VAL A 59 -17.41 -1.40 -12.41
CA VAL A 59 -18.35 -1.29 -13.55
C VAL A 59 -19.04 -2.62 -13.86
N PRO A 60 -18.32 -3.74 -14.09
CA PRO A 60 -19.00 -5.02 -14.29
C PRO A 60 -19.74 -5.53 -13.05
N PHE A 61 -19.25 -5.28 -11.83
CA PHE A 61 -19.93 -5.67 -10.59
C PHE A 61 -21.31 -5.00 -10.49
N GLN A 62 -21.41 -3.70 -10.73
CA GLN A 62 -22.67 -2.95 -10.74
C GLN A 62 -23.62 -3.42 -11.86
N ALA A 63 -23.08 -3.89 -12.98
CA ALA A 63 -23.87 -4.50 -14.05
C ALA A 63 -24.30 -5.96 -13.77
N GLY A 64 -24.01 -6.49 -12.56
CA GLY A 64 -24.32 -7.88 -12.20
C GLY A 64 -23.46 -8.91 -12.94
N GLN A 65 -22.32 -8.50 -13.46
CA GLN A 65 -21.40 -9.36 -14.19
C GLN A 65 -20.23 -9.77 -13.27
N ALA A 66 -19.73 -10.98 -13.47
CA ALA A 66 -18.54 -11.48 -12.80
C ALA A 66 -17.53 -11.95 -13.85
N PRO A 67 -16.86 -11.03 -14.56
CA PRO A 67 -15.92 -11.37 -15.62
C PRO A 67 -14.63 -12.01 -15.08
N TYR A 68 -14.39 -11.88 -13.78
CA TYR A 68 -13.19 -12.36 -13.10
C TYR A 68 -13.55 -13.36 -12.00
N ASP A 69 -12.71 -14.37 -11.81
CA ASP A 69 -12.86 -15.33 -10.71
C ASP A 69 -12.16 -14.82 -9.45
N ILE A 70 -11.04 -14.09 -9.62
CA ILE A 70 -10.28 -13.46 -8.55
C ILE A 70 -10.00 -12.02 -8.98
N VAL A 71 -10.15 -11.08 -8.07
CA VAL A 71 -9.74 -9.68 -8.26
C VAL A 71 -8.72 -9.28 -7.21
N PHE A 72 -7.71 -8.55 -7.65
CA PHE A 72 -6.81 -7.84 -6.76
C PHE A 72 -7.44 -6.49 -6.39
N GLY A 73 -7.27 -6.06 -5.14
CA GLY A 73 -7.74 -4.76 -4.70
C GLY A 73 -7.03 -4.29 -3.45
N PHE A 74 -6.98 -2.98 -3.27
CA PHE A 74 -6.53 -2.39 -2.02
C PHE A 74 -7.59 -2.55 -0.92
N SER A 75 -7.15 -2.58 0.34
CA SER A 75 -8.05 -2.77 1.48
C SER A 75 -9.11 -1.67 1.61
N ASN A 76 -8.86 -0.46 1.14
CA ASN A 76 -9.85 0.62 1.08
C ASN A 76 -11.01 0.36 0.11
N PHE A 77 -10.88 -0.58 -0.83
CA PHE A 77 -11.97 -0.96 -1.74
C PHE A 77 -12.99 -1.90 -1.11
N ILE A 78 -12.68 -2.56 0.01
CA ILE A 78 -13.53 -3.57 0.64
C ILE A 78 -14.93 -3.03 0.92
N ARG A 79 -15.04 -1.79 1.41
CA ARG A 79 -16.33 -1.16 1.72
C ARG A 79 -17.33 -1.25 0.57
N ASP A 80 -16.85 -0.98 -0.64
CA ASP A 80 -17.71 -0.93 -1.82
C ASP A 80 -17.83 -2.29 -2.52
N TRP A 81 -16.76 -3.09 -2.46
CA TRP A 81 -16.66 -4.36 -3.17
C TRP A 81 -17.27 -5.54 -2.43
N LYS A 82 -17.34 -5.51 -1.08
CA LYS A 82 -17.76 -6.66 -0.26
C LYS A 82 -19.09 -7.29 -0.68
N GLN A 83 -20.03 -6.48 -1.15
CA GLN A 83 -21.33 -6.94 -1.59
C GLN A 83 -21.28 -7.80 -2.86
N TYR A 84 -20.20 -7.73 -3.61
CA TYR A 84 -19.96 -8.47 -4.86
C TYR A 84 -18.98 -9.64 -4.66
N LEU A 85 -18.24 -9.64 -3.56
CA LEU A 85 -17.22 -10.64 -3.27
C LEU A 85 -17.76 -11.73 -2.35
N GLN A 86 -17.15 -12.91 -2.43
CA GLN A 86 -17.37 -13.99 -1.48
C GLN A 86 -16.33 -13.88 -0.36
N PRO A 87 -16.70 -14.14 0.90
CA PRO A 87 -15.71 -14.24 1.97
C PRO A 87 -14.65 -15.32 1.64
N VAL A 88 -13.44 -15.08 2.12
CA VAL A 88 -12.35 -16.05 1.97
C VAL A 88 -12.74 -17.34 2.71
N PRO A 89 -12.74 -18.51 2.03
CA PRO A 89 -13.14 -19.75 2.69
C PRO A 89 -12.27 -20.06 3.92
N ALA A 90 -12.89 -20.53 5.00
CA ALA A 90 -12.24 -20.78 6.28
C ALA A 90 -10.99 -21.68 6.19
N LYS A 91 -10.97 -22.62 5.24
CA LYS A 91 -9.80 -23.47 4.99
C LYS A 91 -8.53 -22.67 4.64
N TYR A 92 -8.68 -21.52 3.98
CA TYR A 92 -7.56 -20.66 3.64
C TYR A 92 -7.22 -19.69 4.79
N VAL A 93 -8.22 -19.18 5.50
CA VAL A 93 -8.02 -18.36 6.70
C VAL A 93 -7.22 -19.09 7.77
N ASN A 94 -7.46 -20.39 7.90
CA ASN A 94 -6.83 -21.25 8.91
C ASN A 94 -5.54 -21.93 8.44
N MET A 95 -4.97 -21.53 7.29
CA MET A 95 -3.68 -22.04 6.85
C MET A 95 -2.56 -21.63 7.79
N ALA A 96 -1.55 -22.50 7.94
CA ALA A 96 -0.40 -22.21 8.80
C ALA A 96 0.34 -20.91 8.41
N GLN A 97 0.38 -20.61 7.11
CA GLN A 97 0.98 -19.40 6.58
C GLN A 97 0.30 -18.10 7.05
N MET A 98 -0.97 -18.17 7.45
CA MET A 98 -1.68 -17.02 8.00
C MET A 98 -1.19 -16.63 9.40
N GLN A 99 -0.46 -17.50 10.09
CA GLN A 99 0.13 -17.19 11.39
C GLN A 99 1.24 -16.13 11.31
N ASP A 100 1.86 -15.98 10.15
CA ASP A 100 2.88 -14.96 9.89
C ASP A 100 2.28 -13.61 9.47
N VAL A 101 0.98 -13.56 9.22
CA VAL A 101 0.27 -12.32 8.87
C VAL A 101 -0.10 -11.58 10.14
N THR A 102 0.26 -10.31 10.23
CA THR A 102 -0.07 -9.49 11.40
C THR A 102 -1.57 -9.26 11.52
N GLN A 103 -2.08 -9.14 12.74
CA GLN A 103 -3.50 -8.92 13.00
C GLN A 103 -4.03 -7.67 12.28
N SER A 104 -3.24 -6.61 12.19
CA SER A 104 -3.62 -5.39 11.47
C SER A 104 -3.89 -5.63 9.98
N HIS A 105 -3.14 -6.53 9.33
CA HIS A 105 -3.42 -6.90 7.94
C HIS A 105 -4.67 -7.76 7.81
N ILE A 106 -4.95 -8.61 8.79
CA ILE A 106 -6.19 -9.39 8.84
C ILE A 106 -7.39 -8.45 9.00
N ASP A 107 -7.30 -7.50 9.92
CA ASP A 107 -8.38 -6.56 10.24
C ASP A 107 -8.75 -5.68 9.05
N VAL A 108 -7.76 -5.09 8.35
CA VAL A 108 -8.03 -4.22 7.19
C VAL A 108 -8.51 -4.99 5.94
N ASN A 109 -8.34 -6.31 5.90
CA ASN A 109 -8.84 -7.19 4.85
C ASN A 109 -10.13 -7.92 5.25
N SER A 110 -10.72 -7.56 6.39
CA SER A 110 -11.95 -8.15 6.93
C SER A 110 -13.07 -7.12 7.02
N TRP A 111 -14.32 -7.59 6.97
CA TRP A 111 -15.52 -6.80 7.19
C TRP A 111 -16.54 -7.60 7.96
N ASP A 112 -17.14 -7.01 9.01
CA ASP A 112 -18.11 -7.66 9.88
C ASP A 112 -17.64 -9.02 10.44
N GLY A 113 -16.33 -9.15 10.72
CA GLY A 113 -15.71 -10.35 11.25
C GLY A 113 -15.39 -11.45 10.21
N GLU A 114 -15.65 -11.20 8.93
CA GLU A 114 -15.31 -12.10 7.84
C GLU A 114 -14.17 -11.54 7.00
N MET A 115 -13.18 -12.37 6.69
CA MET A 115 -12.10 -11.99 5.76
C MET A 115 -12.66 -11.95 4.34
N ILE A 116 -12.61 -10.80 3.71
CA ILE A 116 -13.12 -10.56 2.35
C ILE A 116 -12.00 -10.61 1.31
N GLN A 117 -10.80 -10.19 1.69
CA GLN A 117 -9.62 -10.25 0.84
C GLN A 117 -8.52 -11.06 1.53
N PHE A 118 -7.79 -11.84 0.75
CA PHE A 118 -6.61 -12.54 1.24
C PHE A 118 -5.41 -11.58 1.15
N PRO A 119 -4.70 -11.28 2.25
CA PRO A 119 -3.56 -10.38 2.23
C PRO A 119 -2.39 -11.03 1.49
N ILE A 120 -1.90 -10.39 0.44
CA ILE A 120 -0.77 -10.86 -0.37
C ILE A 120 0.43 -9.93 -0.32
N ASP A 121 0.24 -8.72 0.18
CA ASP A 121 1.27 -7.71 0.35
C ASP A 121 0.99 -6.84 1.57
N GLY A 122 2.02 -6.15 2.07
CA GLY A 122 1.90 -5.27 3.22
C GLY A 122 2.96 -4.19 3.20
N ASP A 123 2.58 -3.03 2.72
CA ASP A 123 3.45 -1.86 2.68
C ASP A 123 3.68 -1.25 4.05
N ARG A 124 4.87 -0.69 4.20
CA ARG A 124 5.26 0.14 5.34
C ARG A 124 6.01 1.36 4.87
N HIS A 125 5.80 2.47 5.54
CA HIS A 125 6.58 3.67 5.29
C HIS A 125 7.88 3.62 6.07
N TYR A 126 8.99 3.76 5.35
CA TYR A 126 10.33 3.79 5.92
C TYR A 126 11.03 5.08 5.49
N LEU A 127 11.77 5.67 6.39
CA LEU A 127 12.78 6.65 6.03
C LEU A 127 14.02 5.91 5.50
N LYS A 128 14.29 6.08 4.22
CA LYS A 128 15.56 5.69 3.60
C LYS A 128 16.48 6.92 3.57
N TYR A 129 17.72 6.75 3.94
CA TYR A 129 18.68 7.84 3.97
C TYR A 129 20.05 7.41 3.46
N ARG A 130 20.82 8.35 2.95
CA ARG A 130 22.21 8.17 2.55
C ARG A 130 23.09 8.19 3.80
N LYS A 131 23.53 7.02 4.23
CA LYS A 131 24.37 6.89 5.42
C LYS A 131 25.70 7.62 5.27
N ASP A 132 26.31 7.52 4.09
CA ASP A 132 27.52 8.21 3.71
C ASP A 132 27.40 9.76 3.81
N VAL A 133 26.24 10.31 3.55
CA VAL A 133 25.95 11.74 3.70
C VAL A 133 25.79 12.13 5.17
N ILE A 134 25.01 11.35 5.95
CA ILE A 134 24.78 11.62 7.37
C ILE A 134 26.08 11.52 8.17
N ASP A 135 26.93 10.55 7.85
CA ASP A 135 28.19 10.29 8.55
C ASP A 135 29.37 11.16 8.07
N ASN A 136 29.16 11.99 7.05
CA ASN A 136 30.22 12.86 6.50
C ASN A 136 30.55 14.01 7.47
N PRO A 137 31.82 14.08 8.00
CA PRO A 137 32.20 15.07 8.99
C PRO A 137 32.09 16.53 8.49
N GLU A 138 32.31 16.76 7.18
CA GLU A 138 32.19 18.08 6.57
C GLU A 138 30.73 18.53 6.57
N TYR A 139 29.81 17.64 6.17
CA TYR A 139 28.38 17.94 6.18
C TYR A 139 27.83 18.11 7.58
N GLN A 140 28.32 17.33 8.54
CA GLN A 140 27.98 17.49 9.96
C GLN A 140 28.40 18.87 10.49
N ALA A 141 29.63 19.29 10.20
CA ALA A 141 30.13 20.60 10.60
C ALA A 141 29.33 21.74 9.99
N LYS A 142 29.03 21.65 8.68
CA LYS A 142 28.27 22.65 7.95
C LYS A 142 26.82 22.73 8.44
N TYR A 143 26.15 21.61 8.60
CA TYR A 143 24.79 21.52 9.13
C TYR A 143 24.69 22.16 10.53
N LYS A 144 25.64 21.84 11.40
CA LYS A 144 25.70 22.41 12.75
C LYS A 144 25.96 23.92 12.73
N ALA A 145 26.80 24.40 11.82
CA ALA A 145 27.08 25.83 11.71
C ALA A 145 25.85 26.62 11.21
N GLU A 146 25.05 26.04 10.31
CA GLU A 146 23.90 26.72 9.72
C GLU A 146 22.64 26.60 10.57
N THR A 147 22.38 25.42 11.16
CA THR A 147 21.12 25.14 11.88
C THR A 147 21.25 25.17 13.40
N GLY A 148 22.47 25.06 13.92
CA GLY A 148 22.77 24.89 15.34
C GLY A 148 22.54 23.46 15.85
N ASN A 149 22.03 22.56 15.00
CA ASN A 149 21.68 21.18 15.35
C ASN A 149 22.76 20.18 14.87
N GLU A 150 22.70 18.99 15.42
CA GLU A 150 23.54 17.87 14.97
C GLU A 150 22.91 17.20 13.75
N LEU A 151 23.70 16.93 12.70
CA LEU A 151 23.26 16.13 11.57
C LEU A 151 23.19 14.66 12.00
N ARG A 152 21.98 14.15 12.06
CA ARG A 152 21.67 12.76 12.48
C ARG A 152 20.40 12.28 11.82
N ILE A 153 20.10 11.00 11.93
CA ILE A 153 18.81 10.46 11.47
C ILE A 153 17.68 11.20 12.18
N PRO A 154 16.77 11.86 11.44
CA PRO A 154 15.71 12.67 12.01
C PRO A 154 14.74 11.82 12.84
N GLN A 155 14.32 12.34 13.98
CA GLN A 155 13.36 11.69 14.88
C GLN A 155 11.97 12.32 14.81
N THR A 156 11.86 13.47 14.16
CA THR A 156 10.61 14.21 14.00
C THR A 156 10.46 14.69 12.56
N TRP A 157 9.23 14.94 12.15
CA TRP A 157 8.94 15.55 10.83
C TRP A 157 9.56 16.93 10.67
N LYS A 158 9.74 17.67 11.76
CA LYS A 158 10.42 18.97 11.74
C LYS A 158 11.91 18.80 11.43
N GLU A 159 12.59 17.89 12.11
CA GLU A 159 14.01 17.59 11.84
C GLU A 159 14.20 17.05 10.40
N TYR A 160 13.27 16.21 9.93
CA TYR A 160 13.27 15.71 8.56
C TYR A 160 13.17 16.86 7.54
N ALA A 161 12.22 17.79 7.72
CA ALA A 161 12.04 18.93 6.82
C ALA A 161 13.23 19.87 6.85
N GLU A 162 13.83 20.12 8.02
CA GLU A 162 15.02 20.94 8.17
C GLU A 162 16.22 20.34 7.43
N MET A 163 16.44 19.04 7.60
CA MET A 163 17.51 18.31 6.92
C MET A 163 17.28 18.27 5.40
N ALA A 164 16.05 18.03 4.96
CA ALA A 164 15.71 18.04 3.55
C ALA A 164 15.94 19.41 2.92
N ALA A 165 15.59 20.49 3.61
CA ALA A 165 15.84 21.87 3.15
C ALA A 165 17.34 22.18 3.06
N PHE A 166 18.13 21.71 4.02
CA PHE A 166 19.56 21.91 4.06
C PHE A 166 20.27 21.26 2.85
N PHE A 167 19.90 20.04 2.50
CA PHE A 167 20.52 19.31 1.39
C PHE A 167 19.91 19.64 0.01
N ASN A 168 18.85 20.41 -0.05
CA ASN A 168 18.20 20.73 -1.30
C ASN A 168 19.01 21.75 -2.14
N GLY A 169 19.23 21.41 -3.41
CA GLY A 169 19.89 22.30 -4.36
C GLY A 169 21.42 22.29 -4.24
N TRP A 170 22.02 21.22 -3.77
CA TRP A 170 23.46 21.00 -3.81
C TRP A 170 23.82 20.04 -4.94
N ASP A 171 24.97 20.25 -5.54
CA ASP A 171 25.68 19.27 -6.34
C ASP A 171 26.69 18.57 -5.42
N TRP A 172 26.23 17.53 -4.71
CA TRP A 172 27.04 16.87 -3.68
C TRP A 172 27.65 15.54 -4.13
N ASP A 173 27.42 15.12 -5.37
CA ASP A 173 28.18 14.09 -6.05
C ASP A 173 29.09 14.62 -7.15
N ASN A 174 29.03 15.94 -7.43
CA ASN A 174 29.86 16.68 -8.38
C ASN A 174 29.67 16.25 -9.84
N ASP A 175 28.44 15.93 -10.22
CA ASP A 175 28.10 15.62 -11.62
C ASP A 175 27.63 16.85 -12.42
N GLY A 176 27.44 18.00 -11.77
CA GLY A 176 27.03 19.27 -12.34
C GLY A 176 25.52 19.49 -12.32
N GLU A 177 24.75 18.56 -11.74
CA GLU A 177 23.32 18.70 -11.50
C GLU A 177 23.07 18.99 -10.01
N LEU A 178 21.91 19.56 -9.70
CA LEU A 178 21.55 19.88 -8.32
C LEU A 178 20.59 18.82 -7.79
N GLU A 179 20.95 18.19 -6.67
CA GLU A 179 20.13 17.18 -6.06
C GLU A 179 19.02 17.77 -5.18
N TYR A 180 18.02 16.92 -4.97
CA TYR A 180 16.95 17.20 -4.03
C TYR A 180 17.29 16.67 -2.63
N GLY A 181 16.95 17.45 -1.61
CA GLY A 181 17.15 17.06 -0.22
C GLY A 181 16.23 15.92 0.25
N SER A 182 15.13 15.68 -0.46
CA SER A 182 14.25 14.53 -0.23
C SER A 182 13.44 14.17 -1.48
N ALA A 183 12.95 12.93 -1.54
CA ALA A 183 12.00 12.49 -2.54
C ALA A 183 10.81 11.82 -1.85
N GLU A 184 9.60 12.25 -2.19
CA GLU A 184 8.35 11.72 -1.64
C GLU A 184 7.32 11.52 -2.75
N VAL A 185 6.36 10.63 -2.49
CA VAL A 185 5.22 10.45 -3.38
C VAL A 185 4.27 11.62 -3.21
N MET A 186 4.17 12.45 -4.26
CA MET A 186 3.33 13.67 -4.27
C MET A 186 2.35 13.70 -5.45
N LYS A 187 2.28 12.61 -6.24
CA LYS A 187 1.27 12.48 -7.27
C LYS A 187 -0.09 12.29 -6.60
N GLU A 188 -1.10 13.04 -7.06
CA GLU A 188 -2.47 12.97 -6.53
C GLU A 188 -3.11 11.62 -6.88
N ASP A 189 -2.87 10.64 -6.00
CA ASP A 189 -3.39 9.28 -6.07
C ASP A 189 -3.41 8.62 -4.66
N ASP A 190 -3.76 7.34 -4.60
CA ASP A 190 -3.83 6.58 -3.34
C ASP A 190 -2.49 6.51 -2.60
N LEU A 191 -1.37 6.54 -3.32
CA LEU A 191 -0.04 6.50 -2.69
C LEU A 191 0.28 7.82 -1.99
N MET A 192 -0.10 8.96 -2.59
CA MET A 192 0.01 10.27 -1.91
C MET A 192 -0.85 10.31 -0.66
N PHE A 193 -2.08 9.78 -0.73
CA PHE A 193 -2.95 9.67 0.45
C PHE A 193 -2.28 8.86 1.57
N ALA A 194 -1.66 7.73 1.26
CA ALA A 194 -0.94 6.92 2.24
C ALA A 194 0.24 7.67 2.87
N ALA A 195 1.01 8.42 2.07
CA ALA A 195 2.10 9.27 2.56
C ALA A 195 1.59 10.40 3.47
N PHE A 196 0.53 11.09 3.05
CA PHE A 196 -0.14 12.13 3.85
C PHE A 196 -0.68 11.55 5.16
N PHE A 197 -1.37 10.40 5.10
CA PHE A 197 -1.92 9.73 6.28
C PHE A 197 -0.82 9.37 7.29
N SER A 198 0.27 8.75 6.84
CA SER A 198 1.40 8.39 7.71
C SER A 198 2.02 9.58 8.42
N ARG A 199 2.06 10.75 7.76
CA ARG A 199 2.55 11.99 8.36
C ARG A 199 1.54 12.58 9.34
N SER A 200 0.27 12.64 8.95
CA SER A 200 -0.80 13.28 9.73
C SER A 200 -1.14 12.53 11.00
N VAL A 201 -1.04 11.19 10.98
CA VAL A 201 -1.33 10.34 12.14
C VAL A 201 -0.51 10.67 13.38
N ALA A 202 0.71 11.18 13.19
CA ALA A 202 1.56 11.62 14.29
C ALA A 202 0.99 12.84 15.05
N TYR A 203 0.14 13.62 14.39
CA TYR A 203 -0.47 14.84 14.92
C TYR A 203 -1.93 14.65 15.31
N SER A 204 -2.61 13.63 14.76
CA SER A 204 -4.05 13.42 14.94
C SER A 204 -4.41 12.53 16.14
N LYS A 205 -3.44 11.97 16.86
CA LYS A 205 -3.70 11.09 18.00
C LYS A 205 -4.33 11.85 19.17
N ASN A 206 -5.64 11.73 19.28
CA ASN A 206 -6.36 12.20 20.48
C ASN A 206 -6.47 11.04 21.49
N PRO A 207 -5.80 11.11 22.66
CA PRO A 207 -5.83 10.03 23.64
C PRO A 207 -7.22 9.80 24.27
N ARG A 208 -8.17 10.72 24.05
CA ARG A 208 -9.54 10.63 24.58
C ARG A 208 -10.48 9.86 23.66
N VAL A 209 -10.07 9.61 22.42
CA VAL A 209 -10.90 8.93 21.42
C VAL A 209 -10.31 7.57 21.10
N LYS A 210 -11.13 6.55 21.18
CA LYS A 210 -10.75 5.18 20.82
C LYS A 210 -11.21 4.87 19.39
N GLY A 211 -10.28 4.42 18.58
CA GLY A 211 -10.58 3.84 17.27
C GLY A 211 -10.57 4.80 16.08
N GLY A 212 -10.60 6.12 16.27
CA GLY A 212 -10.52 7.10 15.19
C GLY A 212 -9.20 7.87 15.19
N PHE A 213 -8.70 8.25 14.01
CA PHE A 213 -7.55 9.16 13.88
C PHE A 213 -7.98 10.57 13.50
N PHE A 214 -8.88 10.70 12.54
CA PHE A 214 -9.32 11.98 11.99
C PHE A 214 -10.72 12.38 12.43
N PHE A 215 -11.52 11.37 12.79
CA PHE A 215 -12.91 11.56 13.19
C PHE A 215 -13.22 10.75 14.45
N ASP A 216 -14.05 11.29 15.29
CA ASP A 216 -14.76 10.52 16.30
C ASP A 216 -15.69 9.54 15.57
N LEU A 217 -15.57 8.23 15.84
CA LEU A 217 -16.35 7.22 15.11
C LEU A 217 -17.83 7.15 15.53
N GLU A 218 -18.21 7.76 16.65
CA GLU A 218 -19.59 7.82 17.11
C GLU A 218 -20.29 9.07 16.59
N THR A 219 -19.63 10.22 16.63
CA THR A 219 -20.21 11.51 16.24
C THR A 219 -19.84 11.95 14.83
N MET A 220 -18.80 11.36 14.24
CA MET A 220 -18.18 11.77 12.97
C MET A 220 -17.62 13.20 13.00
N GLU A 221 -17.40 13.77 14.16
CA GLU A 221 -16.75 15.07 14.32
C GLU A 221 -15.24 14.97 14.02
N PRO A 222 -14.65 15.94 13.32
CA PRO A 222 -13.21 16.00 13.12
C PRO A 222 -12.44 16.09 14.43
N LEU A 223 -11.31 15.38 14.53
CA LEU A 223 -10.41 15.36 15.69
C LEU A 223 -9.15 16.21 15.50
N ILE A 224 -9.02 16.86 14.37
CA ILE A 224 -7.92 17.74 13.95
C ILE A 224 -8.45 19.11 13.56
#